data_77b83acbe4893f26a60319b87365680b
#
_entry.id   77b83acbe4893f26a60319b87365680b
#
_cell.length_a   1.000
_cell.length_b   1.000
_cell.length_c   1.000
_cell.angle_alpha   90.00
_cell.angle_beta   90.00
_cell.angle_gamma   90.00
#
_symmetry.space_group_name_H-M   'P 1'
#
loop_
_entity.id
_entity.type
_entity.pdbx_description
1 polymer ?
#
loop_
_entity_poly.entity_id
_entity_poly.type
_entity_poly.pdbx_seq_one_letter_code
_entity_poly.pdbx_strand_id
1 'polypeptide(L)'
;DVAYAGNYTGAYAGAYSGTYTGYYKLAFNYHGRVRVLNVGYSHGNWGGVITKGTLSVMRYSAIMPDCELMFSGHTHDGWIMAQPRLRINATNDKVEVVNQMHVKTGTYKEEFDGGKGWAVERIAVPKYLGGCFVKVNYHTTSPLSFELSLTS
;
A
#
# COMPACT_ATOMS: atom_id res chain seq x y z
N ASP A 1 3.51 21.56 7.99
CA ASP A 1 3.02 21.65 9.37
C ASP A 1 1.99 20.57 9.58
N VAL A 2 2.42 19.44 10.14
CA VAL A 2 1.50 18.39 10.57
C VAL A 2 1.03 18.79 11.97
N ALA A 3 -0.05 19.51 12.05
CA ALA A 3 -0.69 19.77 13.32
C ALA A 3 -1.36 18.48 13.81
N TYR A 4 -0.66 17.72 14.61
CA TYR A 4 -1.30 16.70 15.47
C TYR A 4 -2.02 17.39 16.62
N ALA A 5 -3.16 17.99 16.34
CA ALA A 5 -4.04 18.51 17.37
C ALA A 5 -5.16 17.49 17.61
N GLY A 6 -4.90 16.49 18.44
CA GLY A 6 -5.91 15.55 18.88
C GLY A 6 -5.28 14.34 19.56
N ASN A 7 -5.93 13.81 20.57
CA ASN A 7 -5.58 12.54 21.17
C ASN A 7 -5.77 11.44 20.11
N TYR A 8 -4.70 11.07 19.45
CA TYR A 8 -4.66 9.96 18.52
C TYR A 8 -4.54 8.66 19.33
N THR A 9 -5.66 8.03 19.58
CA THR A 9 -5.65 6.62 19.97
C THR A 9 -5.80 5.79 18.71
N GLY A 10 -4.69 5.53 18.04
CA GLY A 10 -4.63 4.57 16.99
C GLY A 10 -4.88 3.19 17.56
N ALA A 11 -6.12 2.75 17.56
CA ALA A 11 -6.45 1.40 17.95
C ALA A 11 -6.20 0.48 16.77
N TYR A 12 -5.28 -0.44 16.94
CA TYR A 12 -5.12 -1.62 16.11
C TYR A 12 -6.38 -2.48 16.27
N ALA A 13 -7.24 -2.51 15.26
CA ALA A 13 -8.56 -3.12 15.38
C ALA A 13 -8.62 -4.57 14.88
N GLY A 14 -7.56 -5.08 14.28
CA GLY A 14 -7.47 -6.46 13.82
C GLY A 14 -6.38 -6.67 12.77
N ALA A 15 -5.78 -7.85 12.77
CA ALA A 15 -4.83 -8.27 11.76
C ALA A 15 -4.96 -9.74 11.44
N TYR A 16 -4.69 -10.06 10.22
CA TYR A 16 -4.26 -11.38 9.80
C TYR A 16 -2.81 -11.27 9.37
N SER A 17 -1.92 -11.83 10.17
CA SER A 17 -0.48 -11.87 9.89
C SER A 17 -0.13 -13.25 9.34
N GLY A 18 -0.10 -13.35 8.01
CA GLY A 18 0.47 -14.50 7.32
C GLY A 18 1.94 -14.27 7.00
N THR A 19 2.68 -15.32 6.70
CA THR A 19 4.11 -15.25 6.36
C THR A 19 4.34 -14.46 5.06
N TYR A 20 3.45 -14.57 4.10
CA TYR A 20 3.56 -13.96 2.77
C TYR A 20 2.46 -12.96 2.45
N THR A 21 1.31 -13.05 3.11
CA THR A 21 0.15 -12.22 2.83
C THR A 21 -0.66 -12.01 4.11
N GLY A 22 -1.18 -10.82 4.30
CA GLY A 22 -2.01 -10.51 5.45
C GLY A 22 -2.67 -9.15 5.30
N TYR A 23 -3.40 -8.72 6.34
CA TYR A 23 -4.00 -7.40 6.39
C TYR A 23 -3.93 -6.79 7.78
N TYR A 24 -4.00 -5.46 7.82
CA TYR A 24 -4.17 -4.68 9.03
C TYR A 24 -5.42 -3.82 8.90
N LYS A 25 -6.16 -3.72 9.97
CA LYS A 25 -7.28 -2.81 10.11
C LYS A 25 -6.86 -1.66 11.02
N LEU A 26 -6.66 -0.49 10.45
CA LEU A 26 -6.26 0.71 11.18
C LEU A 26 -7.51 1.51 11.50
N ALA A 27 -7.83 1.68 12.79
CA ALA A 27 -8.95 2.46 13.25
C ALA A 27 -8.46 3.81 13.78
N PHE A 28 -8.98 4.87 13.22
CA PHE A 28 -8.70 6.25 13.59
C PHE A 28 -9.89 6.80 14.37
N ASN A 29 -9.68 7.13 15.64
CA ASN A 29 -10.71 7.72 16.48
C ASN A 29 -10.42 9.23 16.68
N TYR A 30 -11.36 10.07 16.29
CA TYR A 30 -11.29 11.50 16.50
C TYR A 30 -12.64 12.02 16.99
N HIS A 31 -12.65 12.59 18.18
CA HIS A 31 -13.86 13.08 18.86
C HIS A 31 -15.02 12.06 18.88
N GLY A 32 -14.73 10.81 19.19
CA GLY A 32 -15.72 9.73 19.28
C GLY A 32 -16.19 9.16 17.93
N ARG A 33 -15.68 9.68 16.82
CA ARG A 33 -15.95 9.13 15.48
C ARG A 33 -14.81 8.24 15.03
N VAL A 34 -15.12 7.00 14.70
CA VAL A 34 -14.15 6.03 14.22
C VAL A 34 -14.20 5.95 12.69
N ARG A 35 -13.04 6.03 12.07
CA ARG A 35 -12.82 5.74 10.66
C ARG A 35 -11.82 4.61 10.53
N VAL A 36 -12.03 3.76 9.57
CA VAL A 36 -11.20 2.56 9.37
C VAL A 36 -10.52 2.62 8.00
N LEU A 37 -9.26 2.25 7.96
CA LEU A 37 -8.48 2.00 6.77
C LEU A 37 -8.03 0.53 6.78
N ASN A 38 -8.43 -0.24 5.78
CA ASN A 38 -7.98 -1.61 5.62
C ASN A 38 -6.74 -1.63 4.73
N VAL A 39 -5.66 -2.12 5.27
CA VAL A 39 -4.35 -2.21 4.61
C VAL A 39 -4.00 -3.67 4.43
N GLY A 40 -3.88 -4.09 3.18
CA GLY A 40 -3.39 -5.40 2.83
C GLY A 40 -1.89 -5.37 2.53
N TYR A 41 -1.23 -6.49 2.72
CA TYR A 41 0.15 -6.66 2.29
C TYR A 41 0.39 -8.04 1.71
N SER A 42 1.36 -8.12 0.82
CA SER A 42 1.87 -9.38 0.29
C SER A 42 3.38 -9.25 0.11
N HIS A 43 4.13 -10.31 0.43
CA HIS A 43 5.54 -10.36 0.04
C HIS A 43 5.70 -10.12 -1.47
N GLY A 44 4.70 -10.51 -2.22
CA GLY A 44 4.73 -10.47 -3.67
C GLY A 44 5.18 -11.79 -4.28
N ASN A 45 5.11 -11.85 -5.57
CA ASN A 45 5.57 -12.97 -6.38
C ASN A 45 6.28 -12.42 -7.62
N TRP A 46 6.83 -13.31 -8.40
CA TRP A 46 7.56 -12.98 -9.61
C TRP A 46 6.82 -11.99 -10.50
N GLY A 47 7.49 -10.88 -10.80
CA GLY A 47 7.11 -9.97 -11.87
C GLY A 47 8.17 -10.07 -12.95
N GLY A 48 7.77 -10.14 -14.22
CA GLY A 48 8.74 -10.07 -15.33
C GLY A 48 9.53 -8.75 -15.26
N VAL A 49 10.74 -8.74 -15.77
CA VAL A 49 11.62 -7.56 -15.80
C VAL A 49 10.91 -6.36 -16.43
N ILE A 50 10.08 -6.59 -17.44
CA ILE A 50 9.33 -5.55 -18.15
C ILE A 50 8.11 -5.10 -17.35
N THR A 51 7.34 -6.04 -16.80
CA THR A 51 6.07 -5.73 -16.11
C THR A 51 6.26 -5.24 -14.68
N LYS A 52 7.44 -5.43 -14.11
CA LYS A 52 7.79 -4.98 -12.73
C LYS A 52 6.74 -5.35 -11.68
N GLY A 53 6.02 -6.46 -11.91
CA GLY A 53 4.97 -6.95 -11.02
C GLY A 53 3.62 -6.23 -11.13
N THR A 54 3.40 -5.34 -12.10
CA THR A 54 2.12 -4.62 -12.26
C THR A 54 0.96 -5.55 -12.56
N LEU A 55 1.18 -6.66 -13.24
CA LEU A 55 0.14 -7.68 -13.51
C LEU A 55 -0.43 -8.31 -12.24
N SER A 56 0.29 -8.23 -11.12
CA SER A 56 -0.18 -8.76 -9.85
C SER A 56 -1.26 -7.90 -9.19
N VAL A 57 -1.44 -6.65 -9.61
CA VAL A 57 -2.45 -5.72 -9.09
C VAL A 57 -3.85 -6.33 -9.17
N MET A 58 -4.24 -6.86 -10.33
CA MET A 58 -5.55 -7.48 -10.52
C MET A 58 -5.76 -8.69 -9.59
N ARG A 59 -4.72 -9.48 -9.38
CA ARG A 59 -4.76 -10.62 -8.46
C ARG A 59 -4.95 -10.18 -7.01
N TYR A 60 -4.20 -9.18 -6.56
CA TYR A 60 -4.33 -8.65 -5.21
C TYR A 60 -5.69 -8.00 -4.97
N SER A 61 -6.22 -7.29 -5.96
CA SER A 61 -7.57 -6.73 -5.90
C SER A 61 -8.66 -7.80 -5.76
N ALA A 62 -8.47 -8.95 -6.37
CA ALA A 62 -9.40 -10.08 -6.25
C ALA A 62 -9.28 -10.81 -4.90
N ILE A 63 -8.06 -10.95 -4.36
CA ILE A 63 -7.81 -11.67 -3.09
C ILE A 63 -8.24 -10.80 -1.87
N MET A 64 -8.00 -9.50 -1.93
CA MET A 64 -8.29 -8.57 -0.83
C MET A 64 -9.12 -7.38 -1.33
N PRO A 65 -10.37 -7.62 -1.74
CA PRO A 65 -11.21 -6.59 -2.34
C PRO A 65 -11.60 -5.48 -1.36
N ASP A 66 -11.57 -5.73 -0.06
CA ASP A 66 -11.97 -4.76 0.96
C ASP A 66 -10.83 -3.87 1.46
N CYS A 67 -9.59 -4.11 1.01
CA CYS A 67 -8.48 -3.23 1.33
C CYS A 67 -8.51 -1.98 0.45
N GLU A 68 -8.37 -0.81 1.05
CA GLU A 68 -8.19 0.46 0.35
C GLU A 68 -6.75 0.66 -0.11
N LEU A 69 -5.81 0.10 0.64
CA LEU A 69 -4.37 0.22 0.39
C LEU A 69 -3.72 -1.17 0.40
N MET A 70 -2.92 -1.47 -0.61
CA MET A 70 -2.27 -2.75 -0.79
C MET A 70 -0.77 -2.59 -1.01
N PHE A 71 0.04 -3.13 -0.12
CA PHE A 71 1.50 -3.16 -0.25
C PHE A 71 2.00 -4.47 -0.82
N SER A 72 3.00 -4.40 -1.68
CA SER A 72 3.70 -5.59 -2.16
C SER A 72 5.19 -5.32 -2.35
N GLY A 73 5.99 -6.35 -2.19
CA GLY A 73 7.45 -6.30 -2.34
C GLY A 73 7.97 -7.26 -3.41
N HIS A 74 9.05 -7.96 -3.12
CA HIS A 74 9.74 -9.04 -3.85
C HIS A 74 10.54 -8.60 -5.08
N THR A 75 9.99 -7.80 -5.97
CA THR A 75 10.69 -7.45 -7.23
C THR A 75 11.61 -6.25 -7.09
N HIS A 76 11.62 -5.61 -5.92
CA HIS A 76 12.44 -4.41 -5.60
C HIS A 76 12.16 -3.21 -6.52
N ASP A 77 11.04 -3.21 -7.21
CA ASP A 77 10.60 -2.06 -8.01
C ASP A 77 9.74 -1.12 -7.15
N GLY A 78 9.90 0.19 -7.34
CA GLY A 78 9.09 1.21 -6.66
C GLY A 78 8.04 1.79 -7.59
N TRP A 79 6.75 1.65 -7.26
CA TRP A 79 5.65 2.31 -7.97
C TRP A 79 4.38 2.40 -7.13
N ILE A 80 3.51 3.32 -7.51
CA ILE A 80 2.18 3.50 -6.94
C ILE A 80 1.17 3.46 -8.08
N MET A 81 0.11 2.69 -7.92
CA MET A 81 -0.93 2.52 -8.94
C MET A 81 -2.31 2.51 -8.30
N ALA A 82 -3.26 3.21 -8.90
CA ALA A 82 -4.67 3.16 -8.53
C ALA A 82 -5.40 2.11 -9.37
N GLN A 83 -6.14 1.23 -8.72
CA GLN A 83 -7.05 0.29 -9.36
C GLN A 83 -8.49 0.71 -9.03
N PRO A 84 -9.22 1.34 -9.96
CA PRO A 84 -10.62 1.69 -9.73
C PRO A 84 -11.49 0.43 -9.71
N ARG A 85 -12.48 0.45 -8.84
CA ARG A 85 -13.49 -0.61 -8.70
C ARG A 85 -14.84 -0.05 -8.33
N LEU A 86 -15.88 -0.78 -8.61
CA LEU A 86 -17.24 -0.46 -8.18
C LEU A 86 -17.49 -1.05 -6.79
N ARG A 87 -18.10 -0.28 -5.92
CA ARG A 87 -18.55 -0.70 -4.60
C ARG A 87 -20.00 -0.29 -4.40
N ILE A 88 -20.79 -1.20 -3.84
CA ILE A 88 -22.14 -0.85 -3.38
C ILE A 88 -22.00 -0.29 -1.95
N ASN A 89 -22.46 0.93 -1.77
CA ASN A 89 -22.53 1.55 -0.45
C ASN A 89 -23.76 0.99 0.28
N ALA A 90 -23.50 0.15 1.29
CA ALA A 90 -24.56 -0.53 2.05
C ALA A 90 -25.48 0.41 2.85
N THR A 91 -25.11 1.68 3.00
CA THR A 91 -25.91 2.66 3.74
C THR A 91 -26.98 3.32 2.87
N ASN A 92 -26.73 3.49 1.58
CA ASN A 92 -27.61 4.24 0.68
C ASN A 92 -27.90 3.53 -0.65
N ASP A 93 -27.46 2.28 -0.80
CA ASP A 93 -27.62 1.41 -1.98
C ASP A 93 -27.08 2.03 -3.29
N LYS A 94 -26.18 3.00 -3.18
CA LYS A 94 -25.54 3.63 -4.35
C LYS A 94 -24.28 2.88 -4.76
N VAL A 95 -24.08 2.83 -6.07
CA VAL A 95 -22.81 2.36 -6.62
C VAL A 95 -21.82 3.52 -6.67
N GLU A 96 -20.68 3.31 -6.10
CA GLU A 96 -19.59 4.30 -6.02
C GLU A 96 -18.33 3.75 -6.70
N VAL A 97 -17.59 4.62 -7.37
CA VAL A 97 -16.24 4.28 -7.83
C VAL A 97 -15.28 4.54 -6.68
N VAL A 98 -14.60 3.49 -6.24
CA VAL A 98 -13.55 3.59 -5.20
C VAL A 98 -12.23 3.11 -5.78
N ASN A 99 -11.15 3.74 -5.37
CA ASN A 99 -9.82 3.32 -5.77
C ASN A 99 -9.19 2.43 -4.70
N GLN A 100 -8.71 1.27 -5.11
CA GLN A 100 -7.73 0.54 -4.33
C GLN A 100 -6.34 0.99 -4.76
N MET A 101 -5.56 1.48 -3.81
CA MET A 101 -4.21 1.93 -4.08
C MET A 101 -3.22 0.78 -3.88
N HIS A 102 -2.42 0.52 -4.89
CA HIS A 102 -1.37 -0.47 -4.85
C HIS A 102 -0.02 0.21 -4.78
N VAL A 103 0.76 -0.17 -3.80
CA VAL A 103 2.12 0.31 -3.58
C VAL A 103 3.07 -0.87 -3.71
N LYS A 104 4.01 -0.77 -4.62
CA LYS A 104 5.16 -1.64 -4.64
C LYS A 104 6.32 -0.92 -3.99
N THR A 105 6.83 -1.50 -2.92
CA THR A 105 7.96 -0.94 -2.19
C THR A 105 9.26 -1.30 -2.90
N GLY A 106 10.20 -0.37 -2.92
CA GLY A 106 11.55 -0.62 -3.38
C GLY A 106 12.32 -1.58 -2.49
N THR A 107 13.60 -1.47 -2.51
CA THR A 107 14.52 -2.25 -1.68
C THR A 107 15.34 -1.33 -0.79
N TYR A 108 15.82 -1.84 0.33
CA TYR A 108 16.84 -1.18 1.15
C TYR A 108 18.24 -1.74 0.89
N LYS A 109 18.33 -2.73 -0.02
CA LYS A 109 19.59 -3.35 -0.37
C LYS A 109 20.21 -2.62 -1.56
N GLU A 110 21.37 -2.03 -1.37
CA GLU A 110 22.23 -1.54 -2.44
C GLU A 110 22.86 -2.73 -3.17
N GLU A 111 22.53 -2.89 -4.44
CA GLU A 111 22.98 -4.01 -5.25
C GLU A 111 24.10 -3.62 -6.25
N PHE A 112 24.41 -2.31 -6.32
CA PHE A 112 25.42 -1.75 -7.24
C PHE A 112 26.60 -1.13 -6.48
N ASP A 113 27.10 -1.81 -5.47
CA ASP A 113 28.20 -1.34 -4.62
C ASP A 113 29.49 -1.13 -5.43
N GLY A 114 29.73 0.12 -5.83
CA GLY A 114 30.95 0.55 -6.51
C GLY A 114 31.27 -0.20 -7.81
N GLY A 115 30.28 -0.71 -8.50
CA GLY A 115 30.45 -1.48 -9.72
C GLY A 115 30.86 -2.94 -9.50
N LYS A 116 30.66 -3.42 -8.29
CA LYS A 116 30.87 -4.82 -7.89
C LYS A 116 29.56 -5.38 -7.34
N GLY A 117 29.47 -6.69 -7.27
CA GLY A 117 28.35 -7.37 -6.66
C GLY A 117 27.46 -8.12 -7.64
N TRP A 118 26.53 -8.88 -7.10
CA TRP A 118 25.69 -9.80 -7.84
C TRP A 118 24.88 -9.16 -8.99
N ALA A 119 24.39 -7.95 -8.79
CA ALA A 119 23.59 -7.25 -9.80
C ALA A 119 24.45 -6.83 -10.99
N VAL A 120 25.67 -6.39 -10.74
CA VAL A 120 26.63 -6.01 -11.79
C VAL A 120 27.08 -7.23 -12.60
N GLU A 121 27.39 -8.32 -11.93
CA GLU A 121 27.81 -9.57 -12.58
C GLU A 121 26.72 -10.13 -13.50
N ARG A 122 25.44 -9.90 -13.19
CA ARG A 122 24.30 -10.38 -13.97
C ARG A 122 23.68 -9.32 -14.89
N ILE A 123 24.32 -8.17 -15.02
CA ILE A 123 23.79 -7.05 -15.83
C ILE A 123 22.32 -6.75 -15.43
N ALA A 124 22.03 -6.81 -14.14
CA ALA A 124 20.68 -6.53 -13.62
C ALA A 124 20.37 -5.02 -13.71
N VAL A 125 19.12 -4.69 -13.91
CA VAL A 125 18.67 -3.29 -13.90
C VAL A 125 18.74 -2.73 -12.47
N PRO A 126 19.28 -1.52 -12.27
CA PRO A 126 19.25 -0.87 -10.97
C PRO A 126 17.83 -0.84 -10.37
N LYS A 127 17.73 -1.05 -9.07
CA LYS A 127 16.47 -1.11 -8.36
C LYS A 127 16.26 0.17 -7.55
N TYR A 128 15.00 0.48 -7.30
CA TYR A 128 14.61 1.64 -6.52
C TYR A 128 14.96 1.42 -5.05
N LEU A 129 15.89 2.21 -4.52
CA LEU A 129 16.22 2.24 -3.10
C LEU A 129 15.23 3.15 -2.39
N GLY A 130 14.48 2.61 -1.44
CA GLY A 130 13.55 3.41 -0.65
C GLY A 130 12.26 2.68 -0.29
N GLY A 131 11.35 3.44 0.26
CA GLY A 131 10.06 2.98 0.76
C GLY A 131 8.90 3.82 0.24
N CYS A 132 7.81 3.78 1.00
CA CYS A 132 6.64 4.61 0.73
C CYS A 132 6.16 5.25 2.03
N PHE A 133 5.92 6.56 1.99
CA PHE A 133 5.18 7.25 3.03
C PHE A 133 3.69 7.26 2.72
N VAL A 134 2.89 7.03 3.76
CA VAL A 134 1.43 7.15 3.71
C VAL A 134 1.02 8.23 4.70
N LYS A 135 0.51 9.33 4.18
CA LYS A 135 -0.12 10.38 4.97
C LYS A 135 -1.62 10.15 4.96
N VAL A 136 -2.20 9.87 6.11
CA VAL A 136 -3.64 9.68 6.25
C VAL A 136 -4.29 10.97 6.71
N ASN A 137 -5.26 11.46 5.94
CA ASN A 137 -6.01 12.65 6.27
C ASN A 137 -7.37 12.25 6.84
N TYR A 138 -7.64 12.66 8.07
CA TYR A 138 -8.93 12.42 8.71
C TYR A 138 -9.91 13.52 8.36
N HIS A 139 -11.12 13.14 7.95
CA HIS A 139 -12.22 14.05 7.66
C HIS A 139 -13.41 13.74 8.56
N THR A 140 -14.03 14.77 9.11
CA THR A 140 -15.19 14.60 10.00
C THR A 140 -16.46 14.20 9.25
N THR A 141 -16.60 14.61 8.01
CA THR A 141 -17.83 14.46 7.21
C THR A 141 -17.67 13.52 6.01
N SER A 142 -16.46 13.20 5.60
CA SER A 142 -16.16 12.36 4.45
C SER A 142 -15.30 11.14 4.86
N PRO A 143 -15.16 10.14 3.98
CA PRO A 143 -14.22 9.05 4.19
C PRO A 143 -12.78 9.54 4.42
N LEU A 144 -11.93 8.67 4.98
CA LEU A 144 -10.49 8.92 5.04
C LEU A 144 -9.95 9.15 3.62
N SER A 145 -9.05 10.10 3.49
CA SER A 145 -8.21 10.19 2.31
C SER A 145 -6.75 9.97 2.69
N PHE A 146 -5.93 9.57 1.74
CA PHE A 146 -4.51 9.39 1.96
C PHE A 146 -3.69 9.81 0.77
N GLU A 147 -2.51 10.29 1.06
CA GLU A 147 -1.50 10.67 0.09
C GLU A 147 -0.36 9.67 0.16
N LEU A 148 0.14 9.24 -0.98
CA LEU A 148 1.22 8.28 -1.09
C LEU A 148 2.40 8.92 -1.78
N SER A 149 3.60 8.73 -1.24
CA SER A 149 4.83 9.17 -1.87
C SER A 149 5.94 8.13 -1.70
N LEU A 150 6.64 7.87 -2.79
CA LEU A 150 7.86 7.07 -2.74
C LEU A 150 9.00 7.95 -2.21
N THR A 151 9.91 7.33 -1.44
CA THR A 151 11.04 8.02 -0.82
C THR A 151 12.31 7.23 -1.02
N SER A 152 13.30 7.88 -1.50
CA SER A 152 14.69 7.38 -1.58
C SER A 152 15.52 7.93 -0.43
#